data_22a9342705dc1548d8d91ac75e7cece9
#
_entry.id   22a9342705dc1548d8d91ac75e7cece9
#
_cell.length_a   1.000
_cell.length_b   1.000
_cell.length_c   1.000
_cell.angle_alpha   90.00
_cell.angle_beta   90.00
_cell.angle_gamma   90.00
#
_symmetry.space_group_name_H-M   'P 1'
#
loop_
_entity.id
_entity.type
_entity.pdbx_description
1 polymer ?
#
loop_
_entity_poly.entity_id
_entity_poly.type
_entity_poly.pdbx_seq_one_letter_code
_entity_poly.pdbx_strand_id
1 'polypeptide(L)'
;MTLWIDVSEHQGIIDWARVKASGIAGAIIRTSYGTRRDYQLDRNLQGATAAGVPIGLYLYSTAGAPCEMQKEIDFMLSIAHANKIALPLYWDIEEGDQIGTALPFAKAWVGQIKSAGFIPGIYTGRSYYHASGLDQVDGASLWLAEYGSARLNSPAKVDAWQWTCEGRVDGINGDVDLSYVYKDFTPKKPRVIVPAEPNGVHRLYDPAAADHFYTTGRAEAQALADIGFIYEGIGWHQGHDRPVHRMFYPPTGQHHYPASDQERDALIGLGWRYEGLAWYSAGSDGVPVYRLAKDGRHMYTTSETERAVLSVSGWTYEGVDFYAAP
;
A
#
# COMPACT_ATOMS: atom_id res chain seq x y z
N MET A 1 -11.93 8.15 8.31
CA MET A 1 -12.89 7.17 8.89
C MET A 1 -13.45 6.36 7.75
N THR A 2 -13.33 5.05 7.82
CA THR A 2 -13.80 4.10 6.79
C THR A 2 -14.75 3.08 7.41
N LEU A 3 -15.60 2.44 6.60
CA LEU A 3 -16.55 1.43 7.06
C LEU A 3 -16.01 0.03 6.74
N TRP A 4 -15.92 -0.83 7.75
CA TRP A 4 -15.55 -2.23 7.62
C TRP A 4 -16.69 -3.12 8.06
N ILE A 5 -16.66 -4.36 7.60
CA ILE A 5 -17.49 -5.46 8.08
C ILE A 5 -16.62 -6.51 8.76
N ASP A 6 -17.22 -7.28 9.65
CA ASP A 6 -16.65 -8.56 10.04
C ASP A 6 -17.65 -9.70 9.76
N VAL A 7 -17.09 -10.82 9.33
CA VAL A 7 -17.88 -11.93 8.80
C VAL A 7 -17.30 -13.28 9.21
N SER A 8 -18.22 -14.25 9.27
CA SER A 8 -17.93 -15.63 9.64
C SER A 8 -18.83 -16.61 8.86
N GLU A 9 -18.91 -17.84 9.32
CA GLU A 9 -19.87 -18.83 8.81
C GLU A 9 -21.34 -18.39 8.93
N HIS A 10 -21.64 -17.43 9.81
CA HIS A 10 -23.01 -16.97 10.08
C HIS A 10 -23.61 -16.15 8.92
N GLN A 11 -22.79 -15.46 8.13
CA GLN A 11 -23.25 -14.70 6.98
C GLN A 11 -23.47 -15.58 5.73
N GLY A 12 -23.11 -16.86 5.78
CA GLY A 12 -23.30 -17.80 4.70
C GLY A 12 -22.54 -17.45 3.43
N ILE A 13 -23.22 -17.44 2.29
CA ILE A 13 -22.63 -17.11 0.98
C ILE A 13 -22.71 -15.61 0.76
N ILE A 14 -21.57 -14.97 0.53
CA ILE A 14 -21.42 -13.53 0.34
C ILE A 14 -21.09 -13.23 -1.14
N ASP A 15 -21.80 -12.27 -1.73
CA ASP A 15 -21.43 -11.65 -3.01
C ASP A 15 -20.45 -10.48 -2.76
N TRP A 16 -19.17 -10.79 -2.79
CA TRP A 16 -18.12 -9.84 -2.48
C TRP A 16 -17.99 -8.69 -3.47
N ALA A 17 -18.45 -8.86 -4.72
CA ALA A 17 -18.47 -7.78 -5.70
C ALA A 17 -19.49 -6.70 -5.31
N ARG A 18 -20.67 -7.11 -4.85
CA ARG A 18 -21.71 -6.19 -4.33
C ARG A 18 -21.27 -5.55 -3.02
N VAL A 19 -20.65 -6.32 -2.12
CA VAL A 19 -20.07 -5.78 -0.87
C VAL A 19 -19.07 -4.67 -1.18
N LYS A 20 -18.17 -4.89 -2.14
CA LYS A 20 -17.21 -3.86 -2.57
C LYS A 20 -17.89 -2.63 -3.15
N ALA A 21 -18.91 -2.82 -3.99
CA ALA A 21 -19.69 -1.74 -4.60
C ALA A 21 -20.47 -0.92 -3.56
N SER A 22 -20.82 -1.50 -2.41
CA SER A 22 -21.50 -0.80 -1.29
C SER A 22 -20.58 0.15 -0.52
N GLY A 23 -19.29 0.28 -0.91
CA GLY A 23 -18.36 1.20 -0.27
C GLY A 23 -17.64 0.62 0.96
N ILE A 24 -17.73 -0.69 1.20
CA ILE A 24 -16.97 -1.37 2.26
C ILE A 24 -15.47 -1.28 1.94
N ALA A 25 -14.71 -0.71 2.87
CA ALA A 25 -13.29 -0.43 2.71
C ALA A 25 -12.38 -1.56 3.21
N GLY A 26 -12.90 -2.50 4.00
CA GLY A 26 -12.17 -3.65 4.52
C GLY A 26 -13.09 -4.67 5.15
N ALA A 27 -12.62 -5.90 5.28
CA ALA A 27 -13.34 -6.98 5.93
C ALA A 27 -12.41 -7.73 6.90
N ILE A 28 -12.92 -8.02 8.09
CA ILE A 28 -12.26 -8.89 9.07
C ILE A 28 -12.96 -10.25 9.03
N ILE A 29 -12.24 -11.29 8.62
CA ILE A 29 -12.80 -12.62 8.36
C ILE A 29 -12.43 -13.54 9.52
N ARG A 30 -13.42 -14.25 10.08
CA ARG A 30 -13.18 -15.23 11.14
C ARG A 30 -12.35 -16.40 10.62
N THR A 31 -11.25 -16.70 11.31
CA THR A 31 -10.46 -17.90 11.04
C THR A 31 -11.02 -19.12 11.78
N SER A 32 -11.42 -18.92 13.04
CA SER A 32 -11.83 -20.02 13.91
C SER A 32 -12.57 -19.55 15.15
N TYR A 33 -13.24 -20.51 15.79
CA TYR A 33 -13.68 -20.47 17.17
C TYR A 33 -12.76 -21.42 17.98
N GLY A 34 -11.92 -20.86 18.81
CA GLY A 34 -10.76 -21.58 19.31
C GLY A 34 -9.88 -22.07 18.14
N THR A 35 -9.66 -23.38 18.08
CA THR A 35 -8.96 -24.04 16.95
C THR A 35 -9.93 -24.67 15.92
N ARG A 36 -11.26 -24.58 16.12
CA ARG A 36 -12.23 -25.05 15.15
C ARG A 36 -12.33 -24.07 13.99
N ARG A 37 -11.82 -24.50 12.83
CA ARG A 37 -11.85 -23.68 11.59
C ARG A 37 -13.27 -23.24 11.24
N ASP A 38 -13.41 -21.99 10.82
CA ASP A 38 -14.66 -21.45 10.29
C ASP A 38 -15.01 -22.10 8.93
N TYR A 39 -16.25 -22.52 8.75
CA TYR A 39 -16.69 -23.27 7.56
C TYR A 39 -16.72 -22.42 6.28
N GLN A 40 -16.83 -21.10 6.39
CA GLN A 40 -16.83 -20.19 5.24
C GLN A 40 -15.48 -19.51 5.00
N LEU A 41 -14.46 -19.78 5.82
CA LEU A 41 -13.19 -19.09 5.77
C LEU A 41 -12.58 -19.05 4.35
N ASP A 42 -12.43 -20.21 3.71
CA ASP A 42 -11.76 -20.29 2.39
C ASP A 42 -12.56 -19.55 1.32
N ARG A 43 -13.89 -19.66 1.35
CA ARG A 43 -14.78 -18.96 0.42
C ARG A 43 -14.70 -17.44 0.63
N ASN A 44 -14.72 -16.99 1.87
CA ASN A 44 -14.63 -15.57 2.21
C ASN A 44 -13.28 -14.98 1.81
N LEU A 45 -12.16 -15.69 2.08
CA LEU A 45 -10.83 -15.27 1.66
C LEU A 45 -10.71 -15.14 0.14
N GLN A 46 -11.17 -16.15 -0.60
CA GLN A 46 -11.15 -16.16 -2.07
C GLN A 46 -12.03 -15.05 -2.65
N GLY A 47 -13.25 -14.92 -2.16
CA GLY A 47 -14.21 -13.92 -2.66
C GLY A 47 -13.77 -12.49 -2.39
N ALA A 48 -13.33 -12.17 -1.17
CA ALA A 48 -12.84 -10.85 -0.80
C ALA A 48 -11.57 -10.48 -1.61
N THR A 49 -10.65 -11.44 -1.78
CA THR A 49 -9.44 -11.24 -2.59
C THR A 49 -9.79 -10.95 -4.05
N ALA A 50 -10.69 -11.73 -4.64
CA ALA A 50 -11.12 -11.55 -6.03
C ALA A 50 -11.82 -10.20 -6.26
N ALA A 51 -12.60 -9.72 -5.28
CA ALA A 51 -13.28 -8.43 -5.32
C ALA A 51 -12.35 -7.24 -4.96
N GLY A 52 -11.11 -7.48 -4.55
CA GLY A 52 -10.19 -6.44 -4.12
C GLY A 52 -10.61 -5.74 -2.82
N VAL A 53 -11.29 -6.45 -1.91
CA VAL A 53 -11.57 -5.99 -0.55
C VAL A 53 -10.37 -6.30 0.32
N PRO A 54 -9.74 -5.33 0.99
CA PRO A 54 -8.66 -5.56 1.94
C PRO A 54 -9.11 -6.47 3.09
N ILE A 55 -8.26 -7.43 3.46
CA ILE A 55 -8.60 -8.49 4.42
C ILE A 55 -7.75 -8.35 5.68
N GLY A 56 -8.40 -8.38 6.85
CA GLY A 56 -7.86 -8.77 8.14
C GLY A 56 -8.52 -10.05 8.62
N LEU A 57 -8.03 -10.57 9.73
CA LEU A 57 -8.54 -11.81 10.29
C LEU A 57 -8.92 -11.62 11.76
N TYR A 58 -9.86 -12.41 12.25
CA TYR A 58 -10.07 -12.57 13.68
C TYR A 58 -10.20 -14.03 14.08
N LEU A 59 -9.86 -14.32 15.31
CA LEU A 59 -10.01 -15.60 15.95
C LEU A 59 -10.78 -15.38 17.25
N TYR A 60 -11.95 -16.02 17.39
CA TYR A 60 -12.69 -16.03 18.64
C TYR A 60 -11.98 -16.97 19.62
N SER A 61 -11.40 -16.42 20.68
CA SER A 61 -10.58 -17.20 21.61
C SER A 61 -11.42 -17.98 22.61
N THR A 62 -11.01 -19.22 22.84
CA THR A 62 -11.52 -20.07 23.91
C THR A 62 -10.40 -20.53 24.85
N ALA A 63 -9.20 -19.96 24.71
CA ALA A 63 -8.03 -20.40 25.44
C ALA A 63 -8.12 -20.04 26.94
N GLY A 64 -8.09 -21.03 27.80
CA GLY A 64 -7.97 -20.88 29.25
C GLY A 64 -6.56 -21.15 29.79
N ALA A 65 -5.68 -21.73 28.95
CA ALA A 65 -4.32 -22.10 29.32
C ALA A 65 -3.29 -21.64 28.25
N PRO A 66 -2.01 -21.40 28.62
CA PRO A 66 -0.98 -20.95 27.67
C PRO A 66 -0.78 -21.87 26.47
N CYS A 67 -0.91 -23.17 26.63
CA CYS A 67 -0.77 -24.14 25.53
C CYS A 67 -1.94 -24.08 24.54
N GLU A 68 -3.12 -23.69 24.98
CA GLU A 68 -4.30 -23.48 24.12
C GLU A 68 -4.13 -22.18 23.34
N MET A 69 -3.74 -21.10 24.03
CA MET A 69 -3.40 -19.83 23.40
C MET A 69 -2.33 -19.99 22.31
N GLN A 70 -1.29 -20.79 22.55
CA GLN A 70 -0.26 -21.06 21.54
C GLN A 70 -0.84 -21.75 20.31
N LYS A 71 -1.72 -22.74 20.48
CA LYS A 71 -2.38 -23.39 19.35
C LYS A 71 -3.25 -22.44 18.54
N GLU A 72 -3.95 -21.51 19.21
CA GLU A 72 -4.75 -20.47 18.54
C GLU A 72 -3.86 -19.53 17.73
N ILE A 73 -2.70 -19.08 18.28
CA ILE A 73 -1.73 -18.26 17.58
C ILE A 73 -1.17 -18.99 16.36
N ASP A 74 -0.72 -20.22 16.53
CA ASP A 74 -0.14 -21.04 15.46
C ASP A 74 -1.15 -21.25 14.33
N PHE A 75 -2.42 -21.48 14.68
CA PHE A 75 -3.50 -21.62 13.72
C PHE A 75 -3.73 -20.32 12.94
N MET A 76 -3.87 -19.18 13.62
CA MET A 76 -4.02 -17.88 13.00
C MET A 76 -2.88 -17.58 12.03
N LEU A 77 -1.63 -17.77 12.46
CA LEU A 77 -0.45 -17.51 11.64
C LEU A 77 -0.37 -18.43 10.42
N SER A 78 -0.80 -19.69 10.54
CA SER A 78 -0.85 -20.60 9.40
C SER A 78 -1.77 -20.10 8.28
N ILE A 79 -2.91 -19.51 8.65
CA ILE A 79 -3.85 -18.91 7.70
C ILE A 79 -3.30 -17.60 7.14
N ALA A 80 -2.75 -16.74 8.01
CA ALA A 80 -2.25 -15.44 7.61
C ALA A 80 -1.08 -15.53 6.62
N HIS A 81 -0.13 -16.44 6.82
CA HIS A 81 1.00 -16.65 5.89
C HIS A 81 0.58 -17.22 4.53
N ALA A 82 -0.51 -17.98 4.48
CA ALA A 82 -1.01 -18.57 3.24
C ALA A 82 -1.83 -17.59 2.38
N ASN A 83 -2.14 -16.40 2.91
CA ASN A 83 -3.06 -15.45 2.26
C ASN A 83 -2.50 -14.02 2.23
N LYS A 84 -3.07 -13.17 1.35
CA LYS A 84 -2.72 -11.74 1.29
C LYS A 84 -3.49 -10.97 2.37
N ILE A 85 -2.93 -10.86 3.54
CA ILE A 85 -3.52 -10.13 4.67
C ILE A 85 -2.91 -8.73 4.74
N ALA A 86 -3.75 -7.70 4.63
CA ALA A 86 -3.36 -6.29 4.62
C ALA A 86 -3.78 -5.53 5.87
N LEU A 87 -4.73 -6.07 6.62
CA LEU A 87 -5.33 -5.47 7.81
C LEU A 87 -4.91 -6.27 9.06
N PRO A 88 -5.23 -5.81 10.30
CA PRO A 88 -4.79 -6.48 11.51
C PRO A 88 -5.31 -7.92 11.65
N LEU A 89 -4.56 -8.70 12.44
CA LEU A 89 -4.99 -9.97 12.99
C LEU A 89 -5.53 -9.72 14.39
N TYR A 90 -6.83 -9.88 14.58
CA TYR A 90 -7.50 -9.63 15.86
C TYR A 90 -7.66 -10.90 16.68
N TRP A 91 -7.25 -10.79 17.93
CA TRP A 91 -7.61 -11.73 18.98
C TRP A 91 -8.90 -11.25 19.62
N ASP A 92 -9.97 -12.01 19.43
CA ASP A 92 -11.31 -11.72 19.93
C ASP A 92 -11.46 -12.43 21.26
N ILE A 93 -11.53 -11.65 22.34
CA ILE A 93 -11.59 -12.14 23.72
C ILE A 93 -12.76 -11.47 24.45
N GLU A 94 -13.75 -12.28 24.83
CA GLU A 94 -15.00 -11.80 25.40
C GLU A 94 -15.51 -12.68 26.55
N GLU A 95 -14.97 -13.88 26.75
CA GLU A 95 -15.48 -14.83 27.72
C GLU A 95 -15.07 -14.43 29.15
N GLY A 96 -16.04 -14.43 30.05
CA GLY A 96 -15.88 -13.94 31.41
C GLY A 96 -14.87 -14.74 32.25
N ASP A 97 -14.68 -16.01 31.98
CA ASP A 97 -13.72 -16.89 32.62
C ASP A 97 -12.26 -16.62 32.20
N GLN A 98 -12.05 -15.91 31.06
CA GLN A 98 -10.73 -15.54 30.55
C GLN A 98 -10.19 -14.23 31.17
N ILE A 99 -10.98 -13.47 31.95
CA ILE A 99 -10.55 -12.18 32.50
C ILE A 99 -9.19 -12.25 33.21
N GLY A 100 -8.97 -13.29 33.99
CA GLY A 100 -7.73 -13.48 34.76
C GLY A 100 -6.49 -13.78 33.90
N THR A 101 -6.66 -14.30 32.69
CA THR A 101 -5.60 -14.65 31.76
C THR A 101 -5.46 -13.67 30.61
N ALA A 102 -6.39 -12.76 30.44
CA ALA A 102 -6.48 -11.86 29.28
C ALA A 102 -5.21 -11.01 29.08
N LEU A 103 -4.70 -10.35 30.11
CA LEU A 103 -3.55 -9.48 30.01
C LEU A 103 -2.24 -10.22 29.61
N PRO A 104 -1.82 -11.33 30.26
CA PRO A 104 -0.64 -12.06 29.82
C PRO A 104 -0.81 -12.68 28.43
N PHE A 105 -1.99 -13.16 28.06
CA PHE A 105 -2.24 -13.73 26.75
C PHE A 105 -2.23 -12.65 25.65
N ALA A 106 -2.83 -11.49 25.89
CA ALA A 106 -2.78 -10.37 24.97
C ALA A 106 -1.33 -9.91 24.69
N LYS A 107 -0.48 -9.86 25.72
CA LYS A 107 0.95 -9.55 25.53
C LYS A 107 1.67 -10.61 24.69
N ALA A 108 1.37 -11.89 24.91
CA ALA A 108 1.92 -12.98 24.11
C ALA A 108 1.45 -12.91 22.66
N TRP A 109 0.15 -12.68 22.43
CA TRP A 109 -0.45 -12.44 21.11
C TRP A 109 0.27 -11.31 20.37
N VAL A 110 0.34 -10.12 20.97
CA VAL A 110 0.96 -8.94 20.36
C VAL A 110 2.41 -9.22 19.98
N GLY A 111 3.19 -9.84 20.88
CA GLY A 111 4.59 -10.18 20.63
C GLY A 111 4.77 -11.12 19.44
N GLN A 112 4.01 -12.20 19.39
CA GLN A 112 4.16 -13.23 18.36
C GLN A 112 3.63 -12.77 16.99
N ILE A 113 2.44 -12.14 16.95
CA ILE A 113 1.87 -11.60 15.69
C ILE A 113 2.80 -10.55 15.08
N LYS A 114 3.33 -9.64 15.92
CA LYS A 114 4.29 -8.63 15.47
C LYS A 114 5.60 -9.24 14.96
N SER A 115 6.12 -10.24 15.64
CA SER A 115 7.35 -10.96 15.23
C SER A 115 7.16 -11.71 13.92
N ALA A 116 5.95 -12.15 13.62
CA ALA A 116 5.58 -12.77 12.35
C ALA A 116 5.35 -11.76 11.20
N GLY A 117 5.50 -10.45 11.46
CA GLY A 117 5.37 -9.39 10.45
C GLY A 117 3.95 -8.88 10.21
N PHE A 118 2.98 -9.27 11.03
CA PHE A 118 1.60 -8.80 10.94
C PHE A 118 1.28 -7.70 11.95
N ILE A 119 0.17 -7.00 11.75
CA ILE A 119 -0.34 -6.00 12.68
C ILE A 119 -1.18 -6.72 13.74
N PRO A 120 -0.75 -6.74 15.02
CA PRO A 120 -1.56 -7.33 16.07
C PRO A 120 -2.76 -6.46 16.39
N GLY A 121 -3.90 -7.08 16.65
CA GLY A 121 -5.13 -6.45 17.10
C GLY A 121 -5.74 -7.19 18.27
N ILE A 122 -6.51 -6.46 19.07
CA ILE A 122 -7.35 -6.99 20.14
C ILE A 122 -8.76 -6.49 19.88
N TYR A 123 -9.72 -7.42 19.83
CA TYR A 123 -11.14 -7.11 19.82
C TYR A 123 -11.76 -7.58 21.13
N THR A 124 -12.62 -6.73 21.70
CA THR A 124 -13.39 -7.05 22.89
C THR A 124 -14.53 -6.05 23.10
N GLY A 125 -15.47 -6.40 23.98
CA GLY A 125 -16.49 -5.48 24.47
C GLY A 125 -15.91 -4.44 25.45
N ARG A 126 -16.49 -3.24 25.47
CA ARG A 126 -16.06 -2.14 26.35
C ARG A 126 -15.93 -2.54 27.82
N SER A 127 -16.92 -3.24 28.37
CA SER A 127 -16.91 -3.64 29.78
C SER A 127 -15.79 -4.63 30.09
N TYR A 128 -15.53 -5.56 29.19
CA TYR A 128 -14.47 -6.54 29.30
C TYR A 128 -13.09 -5.86 29.24
N TYR A 129 -12.90 -4.93 28.31
CA TYR A 129 -11.66 -4.17 28.17
C TYR A 129 -11.17 -3.55 29.49
N HIS A 130 -12.09 -2.91 30.22
CA HIS A 130 -11.75 -2.29 31.51
C HIS A 130 -11.55 -3.31 32.62
N ALA A 131 -12.29 -4.41 32.62
CA ALA A 131 -12.23 -5.42 33.68
C ALA A 131 -10.99 -6.33 33.60
N SER A 132 -10.45 -6.50 32.41
CA SER A 132 -9.38 -7.49 32.11
C SER A 132 -7.96 -6.91 32.11
N GLY A 133 -7.80 -5.59 32.29
CA GLY A 133 -6.50 -4.92 32.24
C GLY A 133 -5.90 -4.79 30.83
N LEU A 134 -6.70 -4.98 29.79
CA LEU A 134 -6.25 -4.85 28.38
C LEU A 134 -5.82 -3.42 28.03
N ASP A 135 -6.19 -2.43 28.81
CA ASP A 135 -5.70 -1.05 28.75
C ASP A 135 -4.18 -0.91 28.98
N GLN A 136 -3.54 -1.95 29.54
CA GLN A 136 -2.10 -2.04 29.76
C GLN A 136 -1.35 -2.72 28.61
N VAL A 137 -2.02 -2.98 27.49
CA VAL A 137 -1.42 -3.63 26.32
C VAL A 137 -1.05 -2.59 25.28
N ASP A 138 0.25 -2.42 25.07
CA ASP A 138 0.79 -1.54 24.04
C ASP A 138 1.08 -2.28 22.73
N GLY A 139 1.01 -1.55 21.62
CA GLY A 139 1.45 -2.04 20.31
C GLY A 139 0.42 -2.87 19.55
N ALA A 140 -0.79 -3.02 20.07
CA ALA A 140 -1.92 -3.61 19.37
C ALA A 140 -2.84 -2.55 18.78
N SER A 141 -3.56 -2.90 17.73
CA SER A 141 -4.75 -2.18 17.28
C SER A 141 -5.92 -2.54 18.19
N LEU A 142 -6.59 -1.55 18.77
CA LEU A 142 -7.79 -1.77 19.59
C LEU A 142 -9.04 -1.64 18.74
N TRP A 143 -9.81 -2.71 18.68
CA TRP A 143 -11.14 -2.78 18.08
C TRP A 143 -12.16 -3.06 19.18
N LEU A 144 -13.01 -2.10 19.45
CA LEU A 144 -13.91 -2.13 20.59
C LEU A 144 -15.37 -2.25 20.15
N ALA A 145 -16.11 -3.19 20.73
CA ALA A 145 -17.55 -3.29 20.56
C ALA A 145 -18.28 -2.45 21.61
N GLU A 146 -19.18 -1.57 21.13
CA GLU A 146 -20.10 -0.81 21.96
C GLU A 146 -21.35 -0.46 21.14
N TYR A 147 -22.46 -1.14 21.43
CA TYR A 147 -23.73 -1.01 20.70
C TYR A 147 -24.67 -0.01 21.35
N GLY A 148 -25.63 0.49 20.58
CA GLY A 148 -26.70 1.35 21.07
C GLY A 148 -26.29 2.77 21.42
N SER A 149 -25.07 3.18 21.12
CA SER A 149 -24.53 4.53 21.36
C SER A 149 -24.45 5.31 20.05
N ALA A 150 -24.80 6.60 20.09
CA ALA A 150 -24.64 7.50 18.93
C ALA A 150 -23.16 7.84 18.63
N ARG A 151 -22.28 7.58 19.59
CA ARG A 151 -20.82 7.76 19.52
C ARG A 151 -20.13 6.84 20.50
N LEU A 152 -18.89 6.50 20.23
CA LEU A 152 -18.06 5.74 21.17
C LEU A 152 -17.83 6.52 22.47
N ASN A 153 -18.13 5.89 23.61
CA ASN A 153 -18.00 6.48 24.95
C ASN A 153 -16.77 5.97 25.72
N SER A 154 -15.82 5.32 25.04
CA SER A 154 -14.59 4.84 25.66
C SER A 154 -13.55 5.97 25.80
N PRO A 155 -12.87 6.09 26.94
CA PRO A 155 -11.71 6.97 27.08
C PRO A 155 -10.45 6.42 26.39
N ALA A 156 -10.46 5.15 25.98
CA ALA A 156 -9.34 4.52 25.31
C ALA A 156 -9.16 5.07 23.89
N LYS A 157 -7.92 5.09 23.43
CA LYS A 157 -7.62 5.33 22.02
C LYS A 157 -8.00 4.09 21.22
N VAL A 158 -9.16 4.14 20.57
CA VAL A 158 -9.74 3.07 19.79
C VAL A 158 -9.40 3.28 18.31
N ASP A 159 -8.87 2.25 17.66
CA ASP A 159 -8.55 2.27 16.23
C ASP A 159 -9.77 1.90 15.37
N ALA A 160 -10.64 1.02 15.88
CA ALA A 160 -11.90 0.63 15.26
C ALA A 160 -13.02 0.45 16.29
N TRP A 161 -14.23 0.83 15.94
CA TRP A 161 -15.43 0.72 16.77
C TRP A 161 -16.51 -0.08 16.05
N GLN A 162 -16.84 -1.27 16.58
CA GLN A 162 -18.00 -2.05 16.15
C GLN A 162 -19.25 -1.47 16.83
N TRP A 163 -20.08 -0.82 16.05
CA TRP A 163 -21.19 -0.03 16.56
C TRP A 163 -22.55 -0.74 16.42
N THR A 164 -22.63 -1.80 15.58
CA THR A 164 -23.84 -2.60 15.41
C THR A 164 -23.51 -4.00 14.96
N CYS A 165 -24.32 -4.96 15.37
CA CYS A 165 -24.38 -6.35 14.87
C CYS A 165 -25.60 -6.59 13.97
N GLU A 166 -26.44 -5.58 13.70
CA GLU A 166 -27.65 -5.65 12.91
C GLU A 166 -27.56 -4.82 11.62
N GLY A 167 -26.34 -4.65 11.10
CA GLY A 167 -26.06 -3.90 9.87
C GLY A 167 -26.61 -4.61 8.63
N ARG A 168 -26.80 -3.83 7.55
CA ARG A 168 -27.20 -4.36 6.23
C ARG A 168 -26.22 -3.87 5.18
N VAL A 169 -25.68 -4.83 4.42
CA VAL A 169 -24.75 -4.55 3.32
C VAL A 169 -25.21 -5.31 2.09
N ASP A 170 -25.25 -4.65 0.96
CA ASP A 170 -25.61 -5.31 -0.29
C ASP A 170 -24.59 -6.39 -0.63
N GLY A 171 -25.07 -7.59 -0.98
CA GLY A 171 -24.26 -8.78 -1.19
C GLY A 171 -24.20 -9.73 0.03
N ILE A 172 -24.75 -9.34 1.19
CA ILE A 172 -24.87 -10.20 2.38
C ILE A 172 -26.36 -10.40 2.69
N ASN A 173 -26.74 -11.64 2.89
CA ASN A 173 -28.12 -11.96 3.26
C ASN A 173 -28.25 -12.05 4.79
N GLY A 174 -28.98 -11.12 5.38
CA GLY A 174 -29.13 -11.02 6.83
C GLY A 174 -28.29 -9.94 7.47
N ASP A 175 -28.09 -10.06 8.77
CA ASP A 175 -27.36 -9.10 9.59
C ASP A 175 -25.85 -9.30 9.43
N VAL A 176 -25.12 -8.19 9.50
CA VAL A 176 -23.67 -8.17 9.51
C VAL A 176 -23.15 -7.08 10.44
N ASP A 177 -22.07 -7.38 11.10
CA ASP A 177 -21.38 -6.47 11.99
C ASP A 177 -20.72 -5.32 11.21
N LEU A 178 -20.94 -4.07 11.68
CA LEU A 178 -20.37 -2.88 11.07
C LEU A 178 -19.47 -2.13 12.03
N SER A 179 -18.30 -1.72 11.52
CA SER A 179 -17.31 -1.00 12.28
C SER A 179 -16.88 0.29 11.60
N TYR A 180 -16.82 1.39 12.35
CA TYR A 180 -16.08 2.59 11.96
C TYR A 180 -14.61 2.43 12.30
N VAL A 181 -13.74 2.65 11.31
CA VAL A 181 -12.29 2.56 11.49
C VAL A 181 -11.67 3.94 11.37
N TYR A 182 -10.95 4.33 12.40
CA TYR A 182 -10.35 5.66 12.56
C TYR A 182 -8.89 5.68 12.13
N LYS A 183 -8.20 4.54 12.25
CA LYS A 183 -6.79 4.38 11.88
C LYS A 183 -6.66 3.97 10.42
N ASP A 184 -5.69 4.55 9.74
CA ASP A 184 -5.30 4.11 8.42
C ASP A 184 -4.33 2.91 8.52
N PHE A 185 -4.82 1.74 8.12
CA PHE A 185 -4.05 0.50 8.05
C PHE A 185 -3.50 0.23 6.65
N THR A 186 -3.72 1.12 5.69
CA THR A 186 -3.16 0.96 4.35
C THR A 186 -1.64 0.78 4.48
N PRO A 187 -1.06 -0.29 3.93
CA PRO A 187 0.38 -0.45 3.94
C PRO A 187 0.99 0.80 3.31
N LYS A 188 1.64 1.62 4.11
CA LYS A 188 2.44 2.71 3.55
C LYS A 188 3.53 2.03 2.76
N LYS A 189 3.53 2.20 1.44
CA LYS A 189 4.68 1.80 0.62
C LYS A 189 5.93 2.34 1.34
N PRO A 190 6.98 1.52 1.54
CA PRO A 190 8.22 2.03 2.12
C PRO A 190 8.57 3.31 1.36
N ARG A 191 8.74 4.40 2.08
CA ARG A 191 9.12 5.66 1.45
C ARG A 191 10.44 5.45 0.76
N VAL A 192 10.45 5.55 -0.56
CA VAL A 192 11.69 5.54 -1.32
C VAL A 192 12.48 6.76 -0.88
N ILE A 193 13.69 6.54 -0.38
CA ILE A 193 14.61 7.65 -0.07
C ILE A 193 15.50 7.83 -1.29
N VAL A 194 15.30 8.93 -2.00
CA VAL A 194 16.15 9.30 -3.13
C VAL A 194 17.53 9.64 -2.60
N PRO A 195 18.59 8.96 -3.06
CA PRO A 195 19.94 9.21 -2.58
C PRO A 195 20.42 10.62 -2.94
N ALA A 196 21.34 11.16 -2.13
CA ALA A 196 22.09 12.34 -2.50
C ALA A 196 23.24 11.91 -3.42
N GLU A 197 23.10 12.22 -4.70
CA GLU A 197 24.10 11.87 -5.71
C GLU A 197 24.54 13.15 -6.43
N PRO A 198 25.73 13.66 -6.15
CA PRO A 198 26.26 14.84 -6.84
C PRO A 198 26.29 14.60 -8.36
N ASN A 199 25.79 15.56 -9.12
CA ASN A 199 25.71 15.51 -10.59
C ASN A 199 24.87 14.35 -11.16
N GLY A 200 24.19 13.56 -10.31
CA GLY A 200 23.32 12.47 -10.77
C GLY A 200 22.04 13.00 -11.41
N VAL A 201 21.66 12.45 -12.54
CA VAL A 201 20.33 12.63 -13.14
C VAL A 201 19.44 11.47 -12.66
N HIS A 202 18.52 11.78 -11.78
CA HIS A 202 17.54 10.81 -11.27
C HIS A 202 16.54 10.42 -12.33
N ARG A 203 16.28 9.13 -12.48
CA ARG A 203 15.24 8.59 -13.37
C ARG A 203 14.05 8.11 -12.57
N LEU A 204 12.85 8.55 -12.97
CA LEU A 204 11.59 8.17 -12.38
C LEU A 204 10.60 7.76 -13.48
N TYR A 205 9.72 6.83 -13.19
CA TYR A 205 8.65 6.43 -14.07
C TYR A 205 7.30 6.84 -13.48
N ASP A 206 6.49 7.52 -14.28
CA ASP A 206 5.10 7.83 -13.94
C ASP A 206 4.17 6.73 -14.48
N PRO A 207 3.60 5.85 -13.61
CA PRO A 207 2.71 4.80 -14.07
C PRO A 207 1.36 5.32 -14.57
N ALA A 208 0.96 6.55 -14.21
CA ALA A 208 -0.30 7.14 -14.66
C ALA A 208 -0.20 7.69 -16.09
N ALA A 209 0.91 8.37 -16.42
CA ALA A 209 1.19 8.87 -17.76
C ALA A 209 1.93 7.84 -18.64
N ALA A 210 2.41 6.75 -18.06
CA ALA A 210 3.32 5.77 -18.68
C ALA A 210 4.54 6.45 -19.31
N ASP A 211 5.12 7.44 -18.62
CA ASP A 211 6.21 8.28 -19.08
C ASP A 211 7.38 8.32 -18.10
N HIS A 212 8.59 8.67 -18.59
CA HIS A 212 9.76 8.83 -17.75
C HIS A 212 10.06 10.30 -17.48
N PHE A 213 10.40 10.57 -16.22
CA PHE A 213 10.81 11.87 -15.75
C PHE A 213 12.27 11.84 -15.29
N TYR A 214 13.04 12.87 -15.69
CA TYR A 214 14.45 12.99 -15.37
C TYR A 214 14.74 14.34 -14.70
N THR A 215 15.54 14.33 -13.63
CA THR A 215 15.93 15.55 -12.92
C THR A 215 17.25 15.40 -12.18
N THR A 216 18.00 16.48 -12.07
CA THR A 216 19.16 16.59 -11.17
C THR A 216 18.76 17.01 -9.75
N GLY A 217 17.50 17.45 -9.58
CA GLY A 217 16.97 17.93 -8.31
C GLY A 217 16.53 16.78 -7.40
N ARG A 218 17.35 16.41 -6.41
CA ARG A 218 16.98 15.38 -5.42
C ARG A 218 15.63 15.65 -4.73
N ALA A 219 15.38 16.91 -4.38
CA ALA A 219 14.12 17.30 -3.71
C ALA A 219 12.92 17.09 -4.63
N GLU A 220 13.05 17.39 -5.92
CA GLU A 220 12.03 17.15 -6.92
C GLU A 220 11.81 15.64 -7.13
N ALA A 221 12.86 14.87 -7.29
CA ALA A 221 12.78 13.41 -7.40
C ALA A 221 12.12 12.77 -6.17
N GLN A 222 12.44 13.25 -4.96
CA GLN A 222 11.81 12.80 -3.73
C GLN A 222 10.31 13.13 -3.70
N ALA A 223 9.93 14.36 -4.06
CA ALA A 223 8.54 14.78 -4.09
C ALA A 223 7.70 13.94 -5.09
N LEU A 224 8.26 13.64 -6.25
CA LEU A 224 7.62 12.78 -7.26
C LEU A 224 7.47 11.33 -6.75
N ALA A 225 8.50 10.78 -6.13
CA ALA A 225 8.43 9.44 -5.51
C ALA A 225 7.37 9.39 -4.40
N ASP A 226 7.27 10.44 -3.58
CA ASP A 226 6.28 10.53 -2.49
C ASP A 226 4.82 10.57 -3.01
N ILE A 227 4.57 11.05 -4.24
CA ILE A 227 3.24 11.07 -4.87
C ILE A 227 2.95 9.89 -5.80
N GLY A 228 3.87 8.93 -5.93
CA GLY A 228 3.60 7.66 -6.61
C GLY A 228 4.43 7.35 -7.84
N PHE A 229 5.35 8.23 -8.24
CA PHE A 229 6.34 7.89 -9.27
C PHE A 229 7.26 6.76 -8.76
N ILE A 230 7.64 5.87 -9.65
CA ILE A 230 8.57 4.79 -9.36
C ILE A 230 10.00 5.34 -9.55
N TYR A 231 10.77 5.43 -8.47
CA TYR A 231 12.17 5.82 -8.55
C TYR A 231 13.02 4.66 -9.07
N GLU A 232 13.68 4.85 -10.20
CA GLU A 232 14.46 3.81 -10.90
C GLU A 232 15.97 3.96 -10.68
N GLY A 233 16.39 4.98 -9.90
CA GLY A 233 17.80 5.21 -9.60
C GLY A 233 18.39 6.38 -10.36
N ILE A 234 19.73 6.39 -10.46
CA ILE A 234 20.47 7.36 -11.26
C ILE A 234 20.55 6.80 -12.69
N GLY A 235 20.03 7.56 -13.64
CA GLY A 235 20.13 7.23 -15.05
C GLY A 235 21.54 7.41 -15.60
N TRP A 236 22.18 8.53 -15.23
CA TRP A 236 23.55 8.89 -15.57
C TRP A 236 24.04 10.09 -14.73
N HIS A 237 25.30 10.53 -14.93
CA HIS A 237 25.83 11.77 -14.38
C HIS A 237 25.90 12.84 -15.45
N GLN A 238 25.49 14.08 -15.10
CA GLN A 238 25.59 15.20 -16.03
C GLN A 238 27.04 15.61 -16.29
N GLY A 239 27.28 16.18 -17.45
CA GLY A 239 28.53 16.82 -17.80
C GLY A 239 28.51 18.32 -17.54
N HIS A 240 29.34 19.09 -18.35
CA HIS A 240 29.52 20.53 -18.21
C HIS A 240 29.61 21.24 -19.59
N ASP A 241 29.27 20.52 -20.69
CA ASP A 241 29.54 21.03 -22.04
C ASP A 241 28.35 21.85 -22.57
N ARG A 242 27.27 21.22 -23.02
CA ARG A 242 26.13 21.92 -23.60
C ARG A 242 24.83 21.68 -22.82
N PRO A 243 23.90 22.67 -22.83
CA PRO A 243 22.64 22.52 -22.11
C PRO A 243 21.74 21.46 -22.71
N VAL A 244 21.03 20.75 -21.84
CA VAL A 244 19.85 19.92 -22.15
C VAL A 244 18.64 20.59 -21.51
N HIS A 245 17.61 20.83 -22.30
CA HIS A 245 16.43 21.58 -21.88
C HIS A 245 15.33 20.68 -21.40
N ARG A 246 14.47 21.17 -20.49
CA ARG A 246 13.25 20.46 -20.10
C ARG A 246 12.02 21.12 -20.72
N MET A 247 11.26 20.31 -21.43
CA MET A 247 10.00 20.69 -22.08
C MET A 247 8.85 19.88 -21.49
N PHE A 248 7.70 20.53 -21.30
CA PHE A 248 6.47 19.92 -20.81
C PHE A 248 5.33 20.12 -21.81
N TYR A 249 4.60 19.07 -22.13
CA TYR A 249 3.43 19.16 -23.01
C TYR A 249 2.13 19.10 -22.21
N PRO A 250 1.45 20.23 -21.95
CA PRO A 250 0.29 20.30 -21.07
C PRO A 250 -0.87 19.36 -21.44
N PRO A 251 -1.18 19.13 -22.75
CA PRO A 251 -2.30 18.26 -23.11
C PRO A 251 -2.16 16.79 -22.66
N THR A 252 -0.93 16.28 -22.54
CA THR A 252 -0.68 14.87 -22.20
C THR A 252 0.11 14.68 -20.91
N GLY A 253 0.68 15.75 -20.33
CA GLY A 253 1.54 15.67 -19.15
C GLY A 253 2.94 15.15 -19.40
N GLN A 254 3.35 14.98 -20.66
CA GLN A 254 4.63 14.39 -21.06
C GLN A 254 5.78 15.38 -20.93
N HIS A 255 6.98 14.85 -20.69
CA HIS A 255 8.23 15.60 -20.68
C HIS A 255 9.14 15.16 -21.80
N HIS A 256 9.92 16.12 -22.33
CA HIS A 256 10.94 15.88 -23.34
C HIS A 256 12.21 16.69 -23.02
N TYR A 257 13.37 16.18 -23.40
CA TYR A 257 14.66 16.72 -22.97
C TYR A 257 15.62 16.95 -24.15
N PRO A 258 15.33 17.91 -25.06
CA PRO A 258 16.18 18.17 -26.21
C PRO A 258 17.54 18.79 -25.81
N ALA A 259 18.62 18.32 -26.42
CA ALA A 259 19.96 18.89 -26.30
C ALA A 259 20.25 19.96 -27.40
N SER A 260 19.22 20.39 -28.11
CA SER A 260 19.31 21.36 -29.19
C SER A 260 18.40 22.56 -28.91
N ASP A 261 18.95 23.78 -28.99
CA ASP A 261 18.17 25.00 -28.92
C ASP A 261 17.14 25.10 -30.05
N GLN A 262 17.50 24.60 -31.24
CA GLN A 262 16.60 24.59 -32.38
C GLN A 262 15.38 23.66 -32.15
N GLU A 263 15.60 22.48 -31.55
CA GLU A 263 14.50 21.57 -31.22
C GLU A 263 13.61 22.15 -30.10
N ARG A 264 14.21 22.71 -29.05
CA ARG A 264 13.49 23.45 -27.99
C ARG A 264 12.55 24.53 -28.59
N ASP A 265 13.10 25.35 -29.46
CA ASP A 265 12.33 26.48 -30.05
C ASP A 265 11.22 25.99 -30.98
N ALA A 266 11.45 24.91 -31.71
CA ALA A 266 10.41 24.26 -32.52
C ALA A 266 9.28 23.69 -31.66
N LEU A 267 9.62 23.04 -30.52
CA LEU A 267 8.66 22.50 -29.56
C LEU A 267 7.81 23.59 -28.92
N ILE A 268 8.40 24.76 -28.59
CA ILE A 268 7.63 25.92 -28.12
C ILE A 268 6.59 26.33 -29.15
N GLY A 269 6.98 26.38 -30.43
CA GLY A 269 6.04 26.68 -31.54
C GLY A 269 4.90 25.67 -31.68
N LEU A 270 5.09 24.44 -31.20
CA LEU A 270 4.09 23.35 -31.16
C LEU A 270 3.26 23.31 -29.86
N GLY A 271 3.42 24.29 -28.97
CA GLY A 271 2.64 24.40 -27.74
C GLY A 271 3.27 23.70 -26.51
N TRP A 272 4.51 23.30 -26.60
CA TRP A 272 5.25 22.81 -25.44
C TRP A 272 5.68 24.00 -24.56
N ARG A 273 5.64 23.78 -23.24
CA ARG A 273 6.13 24.75 -22.25
C ARG A 273 7.59 24.49 -21.94
N TYR A 274 8.43 25.51 -22.09
CA TYR A 274 9.80 25.45 -21.63
C TYR A 274 9.87 25.59 -20.11
N GLU A 275 10.48 24.62 -19.43
CA GLU A 275 10.62 24.58 -17.98
C GLU A 275 12.03 24.94 -17.51
N GLY A 276 12.94 25.23 -18.44
CA GLY A 276 14.29 25.65 -18.13
C GLY A 276 15.35 24.62 -18.47
N LEU A 277 16.56 24.89 -17.99
CA LEU A 277 17.70 23.98 -18.07
C LEU A 277 17.44 22.75 -17.19
N ALA A 278 17.59 21.56 -17.76
CA ALA A 278 17.51 20.31 -17.03
C ALA A 278 18.87 19.91 -16.43
N TRP A 279 19.89 19.83 -17.29
CA TRP A 279 21.28 19.51 -16.94
C TRP A 279 22.23 19.91 -18.07
N TYR A 280 23.52 19.61 -17.91
CA TYR A 280 24.50 19.75 -18.99
C TYR A 280 24.94 18.37 -19.53
N SER A 281 25.04 18.24 -20.84
CA SER A 281 25.69 17.12 -21.51
C SER A 281 27.20 17.14 -21.23
N ALA A 282 27.86 15.99 -21.33
CA ALA A 282 29.29 15.90 -21.50
C ALA A 282 29.66 16.07 -22.98
N GLY A 283 30.97 16.14 -23.27
CA GLY A 283 31.52 16.11 -24.63
C GLY A 283 31.30 14.75 -25.31
N SER A 284 31.60 14.68 -26.58
CA SER A 284 31.40 13.47 -27.41
C SER A 284 32.28 12.27 -27.02
N ASP A 285 33.22 12.47 -26.12
CA ASP A 285 34.06 11.44 -25.48
C ASP A 285 33.42 10.82 -24.24
N GLY A 286 32.26 11.34 -23.83
CA GLY A 286 31.46 10.81 -22.73
C GLY A 286 30.65 9.55 -23.10
N VAL A 287 29.83 9.09 -22.15
CA VAL A 287 28.96 7.94 -22.34
C VAL A 287 27.73 8.34 -23.17
N PRO A 288 27.43 7.68 -24.31
CA PRO A 288 26.28 8.05 -25.13
C PRO A 288 24.96 7.84 -24.39
N VAL A 289 24.06 8.83 -24.47
CA VAL A 289 22.67 8.71 -24.01
C VAL A 289 21.78 8.54 -25.23
N TYR A 290 21.19 7.35 -25.33
CA TYR A 290 20.32 6.95 -26.42
C TYR A 290 18.91 7.50 -26.22
N ARG A 291 18.31 8.07 -27.29
CA ARG A 291 16.94 8.54 -27.32
C ARG A 291 16.07 7.56 -28.10
N LEU A 292 14.95 7.18 -27.50
CA LEU A 292 13.94 6.32 -28.12
C LEU A 292 12.57 6.99 -28.01
N ALA A 293 11.73 6.82 -29.02
CA ALA A 293 10.38 7.39 -29.09
C ALA A 293 9.32 6.33 -29.30
N LYS A 294 8.17 6.46 -28.62
CA LYS A 294 6.99 5.63 -28.84
C LYS A 294 5.73 6.39 -28.44
N ASP A 295 4.73 6.44 -29.32
CA ASP A 295 3.44 7.07 -29.06
C ASP A 295 3.56 8.52 -28.51
N GLY A 296 4.49 9.30 -29.06
CA GLY A 296 4.77 10.68 -28.67
C GLY A 296 5.56 10.84 -27.38
N ARG A 297 5.96 9.75 -26.72
CA ARG A 297 6.79 9.73 -25.50
C ARG A 297 8.25 9.49 -25.87
N HIS A 298 9.15 9.98 -25.02
CA HIS A 298 10.57 9.77 -25.18
C HIS A 298 11.19 9.10 -23.95
N MET A 299 12.11 8.22 -24.20
CA MET A 299 12.91 7.57 -23.17
C MET A 299 14.40 7.74 -23.46
N TYR A 300 15.16 7.94 -22.40
CA TYR A 300 16.60 8.18 -22.46
C TYR A 300 17.33 7.15 -21.61
N THR A 301 18.39 6.55 -22.14
CA THR A 301 19.19 5.55 -21.43
C THR A 301 20.64 5.53 -21.90
N THR A 302 21.57 5.24 -20.99
CA THR A 302 22.96 4.94 -21.31
C THR A 302 23.18 3.44 -21.59
N SER A 303 22.18 2.61 -21.30
CA SER A 303 22.28 1.15 -21.44
C SER A 303 21.98 0.72 -22.89
N GLU A 304 22.99 0.18 -23.55
CA GLU A 304 22.84 -0.40 -24.88
C GLU A 304 21.87 -1.62 -24.88
N THR A 305 21.90 -2.39 -23.80
CA THR A 305 20.97 -3.53 -23.63
C THR A 305 19.53 -3.04 -23.53
N GLU A 306 19.26 -2.01 -22.72
CA GLU A 306 17.91 -1.44 -22.59
C GLU A 306 17.44 -0.85 -23.92
N ARG A 307 18.30 -0.10 -24.63
CA ARG A 307 18.03 0.41 -25.98
C ARG A 307 17.61 -0.72 -26.94
N ALA A 308 18.36 -1.84 -26.96
CA ALA A 308 18.07 -2.97 -27.81
C ALA A 308 16.74 -3.64 -27.49
N VAL A 309 16.45 -3.87 -26.20
CA VAL A 309 15.19 -4.45 -25.72
C VAL A 309 14.01 -3.55 -26.09
N LEU A 310 14.12 -2.25 -25.88
CA LEU A 310 13.07 -1.29 -26.23
C LEU A 310 12.80 -1.27 -27.74
N SER A 311 13.86 -1.31 -28.56
CA SER A 311 13.71 -1.30 -30.02
C SER A 311 12.91 -2.51 -30.54
N VAL A 312 13.13 -3.71 -29.97
CA VAL A 312 12.31 -4.89 -30.33
C VAL A 312 10.92 -4.87 -29.69
N SER A 313 10.69 -4.01 -28.70
CA SER A 313 9.39 -3.80 -28.04
C SER A 313 8.56 -2.67 -28.69
N GLY A 314 8.95 -2.22 -29.86
CA GLY A 314 8.22 -1.24 -30.66
C GLY A 314 8.57 0.22 -30.36
N TRP A 315 9.71 0.50 -29.70
CA TRP A 315 10.26 1.85 -29.59
C TRP A 315 11.14 2.14 -30.80
N THR A 316 11.02 3.33 -31.37
CA THR A 316 11.87 3.81 -32.43
C THR A 316 13.14 4.40 -31.86
N TYR A 317 14.30 3.86 -32.22
CA TYR A 317 15.57 4.44 -31.85
C TYR A 317 15.88 5.66 -32.72
N GLU A 318 16.08 6.82 -32.08
CA GLU A 318 16.29 8.11 -32.78
C GLU A 318 17.77 8.53 -32.82
N GLY A 319 18.64 7.79 -32.12
CA GLY A 319 20.07 8.08 -32.11
C GLY A 319 20.61 8.42 -30.73
N VAL A 320 21.88 8.89 -30.71
CA VAL A 320 22.50 9.48 -29.52
C VAL A 320 22.11 10.94 -29.49
N ASP A 321 21.43 11.36 -28.41
CA ASP A 321 20.94 12.75 -28.27
C ASP A 321 22.00 13.64 -27.60
N PHE A 322 22.61 13.13 -26.55
CA PHE A 322 23.66 13.79 -25.79
C PHE A 322 24.59 12.76 -25.11
N TYR A 323 25.53 13.24 -24.32
CA TYR A 323 26.51 12.39 -23.62
C TYR A 323 26.46 12.63 -22.12
N ALA A 324 26.58 11.57 -21.36
CA ALA A 324 26.74 11.59 -19.90
C ALA A 324 28.23 11.70 -19.54
N ALA A 325 28.51 12.17 -18.34
CA ALA A 325 29.86 12.09 -17.79
C ALA A 325 30.30 10.62 -17.63
N PRO A 326 31.61 10.32 -17.82
CA PRO A 326 32.14 8.96 -17.68
C PRO A 326 31.95 8.38 -16.28
#